data_68b39b9cf5b0c52d3061838e50b53f32
#
_entry.id   68b39b9cf5b0c52d3061838e50b53f32
#
_cell.length_a   1.000
_cell.length_b   1.000
_cell.length_c   1.000
_cell.angle_alpha   90.00
_cell.angle_beta   90.00
_cell.angle_gamma   90.00
#
_symmetry.space_group_name_H-M   'P 1'
#
loop_
_entity.id
_entity.type
_entity.pdbx_description
1 polymer ?
#
loop_
_entity_poly.entity_id
_entity_poly.type
_entity_poly.pdbx_seq_one_letter_code
_entity_poly.pdbx_strand_id
1 'polypeptide(L)'
;MQEKIVILDFGSQYTQLIARRVRELNVYCEIHPFNKIPELDASVRGVILSGSPFSVRDEKAPKPDLTAIKGRLPLLGVCYGAQYLAHFYGGEVQPAPSREYGRAMLTVVEPSDPLMQGVPSPTQVWMSHGDTITSVPDTYRVIASTEDVRYAAFRIEGERSWGIQFHPEVYHSTDGIT
;
A
#
# COMPACT_ATOMS: atom_id res chain seq x y z
N MET A 1 -22.41 6.39 15.21
CA MET A 1 -21.82 6.49 13.85
C MET A 1 -20.90 5.29 13.63
N GLN A 2 -21.12 4.54 12.58
CA GLN A 2 -20.30 3.36 12.31
C GLN A 2 -18.92 3.76 11.79
N GLU A 3 -17.87 3.27 12.46
CA GLU A 3 -16.49 3.47 11.99
C GLU A 3 -16.21 2.69 10.73
N LYS A 4 -15.43 3.26 9.83
CA LYS A 4 -15.15 2.65 8.52
C LYS A 4 -13.75 2.92 8.02
N ILE A 5 -13.30 2.03 7.13
CA ILE A 5 -12.11 2.21 6.29
C ILE A 5 -12.58 2.61 4.90
N VAL A 6 -11.98 3.63 4.34
CA VAL A 6 -12.23 4.05 2.95
C VAL A 6 -11.12 3.47 2.07
N ILE A 7 -11.52 2.80 0.99
CA ILE A 7 -10.60 2.26 -0.01
C ILE A 7 -10.74 3.11 -1.27
N LEU A 8 -9.66 3.74 -1.70
CA LEU A 8 -9.62 4.50 -2.95
C LEU A 8 -9.19 3.56 -4.08
N ASP A 9 -10.05 3.44 -5.07
CA ASP A 9 -9.87 2.53 -6.20
C ASP A 9 -9.11 3.22 -7.33
N PHE A 10 -7.93 2.71 -7.65
CA PHE A 10 -7.10 3.18 -8.77
C PHE A 10 -7.19 2.25 -9.99
N GLY A 11 -8.21 1.41 -10.06
CA GLY A 11 -8.43 0.51 -11.19
C GLY A 11 -7.82 -0.87 -11.03
N SER A 12 -7.38 -1.23 -9.83
CA SER A 12 -6.81 -2.56 -9.56
C SER A 12 -7.86 -3.65 -9.73
N GLN A 13 -7.43 -4.78 -10.28
CA GLN A 13 -8.24 -5.99 -10.29
C GLN A 13 -8.43 -6.58 -8.88
N TYR A 14 -7.65 -6.14 -7.89
CA TYR A 14 -7.68 -6.64 -6.52
C TYR A 14 -8.39 -5.74 -5.53
N THR A 15 -8.97 -4.60 -5.96
CA THR A 15 -9.64 -3.67 -5.05
C THR A 15 -10.78 -4.32 -4.27
N GLN A 16 -11.62 -5.10 -4.96
CA GLN A 16 -12.72 -5.82 -4.31
C GLN A 16 -12.20 -6.84 -3.29
N LEU A 17 -11.06 -7.45 -3.57
CA LEU A 17 -10.44 -8.42 -2.67
C LEU A 17 -9.91 -7.75 -1.41
N ILE A 18 -9.34 -6.54 -1.52
CA ILE A 18 -8.96 -5.73 -0.35
C ILE A 18 -10.18 -5.50 0.54
N ALA A 19 -11.30 -5.05 -0.05
CA ALA A 19 -12.54 -4.83 0.68
C ALA A 19 -13.02 -6.10 1.38
N ARG A 20 -12.96 -7.23 0.68
CA ARG A 20 -13.35 -8.54 1.25
C ARG A 20 -12.49 -8.88 2.47
N ARG A 21 -11.17 -8.70 2.38
CA ARG A 21 -10.27 -9.00 3.50
C ARG A 21 -10.54 -8.10 4.71
N VAL A 22 -10.80 -6.82 4.47
CA VAL A 22 -11.17 -5.90 5.55
C VAL A 22 -12.46 -6.35 6.23
N ARG A 23 -13.47 -6.74 5.46
CA ARG A 23 -14.76 -7.22 6.01
C ARG A 23 -14.62 -8.54 6.76
N GLU A 24 -13.72 -9.42 6.33
CA GLU A 24 -13.43 -10.68 7.06
C GLU A 24 -12.89 -10.42 8.46
N LEU A 25 -12.33 -9.24 8.71
CA LEU A 25 -11.84 -8.80 10.02
C LEU A 25 -12.92 -8.06 10.82
N ASN A 26 -14.18 -8.13 10.37
CA ASN A 26 -15.33 -7.46 11.00
C ASN A 26 -15.22 -5.94 10.98
N VAL A 27 -14.58 -5.38 9.96
CA VAL A 27 -14.44 -3.95 9.78
C VAL A 27 -15.24 -3.52 8.56
N TYR A 28 -16.10 -2.52 8.75
CA TYR A 28 -16.86 -1.95 7.64
C TYR A 28 -15.94 -1.12 6.74
N CYS A 29 -16.10 -1.27 5.43
CA CYS A 29 -15.33 -0.49 4.47
C CYS A 29 -16.20 -0.08 3.28
N GLU A 30 -15.79 1.00 2.63
CA GLU A 30 -16.40 1.53 1.42
C GLU A 30 -15.33 1.70 0.36
N ILE A 31 -15.68 1.41 -0.91
CA ILE A 31 -14.81 1.63 -2.05
C ILE A 31 -15.29 2.90 -2.76
N HIS A 32 -14.38 3.83 -3.02
CA HIS A 32 -14.65 5.05 -3.77
C HIS A 32 -13.61 5.21 -4.86
N PRO A 33 -13.99 5.73 -6.06
CA PRO A 33 -13.00 6.03 -7.09
C PRO A 33 -11.98 7.05 -6.60
N PHE A 34 -10.74 6.94 -7.06
CA PHE A 34 -9.66 7.84 -6.65
C PHE A 34 -9.97 9.33 -6.94
N ASN A 35 -10.78 9.58 -7.97
CA ASN A 35 -11.15 10.94 -8.40
C ASN A 35 -12.46 11.45 -7.78
N LYS A 36 -13.06 10.66 -6.88
CA LYS A 36 -14.29 11.02 -6.16
C LYS A 36 -14.12 10.65 -4.69
N ILE A 37 -13.19 11.32 -4.02
CA ILE A 37 -12.92 11.09 -2.60
C ILE A 37 -14.14 11.54 -1.80
N PRO A 38 -14.69 10.69 -0.92
CA PRO A 38 -15.86 11.05 -0.12
C PRO A 38 -15.51 12.05 0.97
N GLU A 39 -16.52 12.59 1.62
CA GLU A 39 -16.31 13.40 2.82
C GLU A 39 -15.64 12.54 3.90
N LEU A 40 -14.54 13.05 4.44
CA LEU A 40 -13.74 12.34 5.44
C LEU A 40 -14.12 12.86 6.84
N ASP A 41 -15.25 12.39 7.33
CA ASP A 41 -15.76 12.75 8.65
C ASP A 41 -15.12 11.88 9.77
N ALA A 42 -15.59 12.05 11.00
CA ALA A 42 -15.04 11.34 12.15
C ALA A 42 -15.26 9.81 12.11
N SER A 43 -16.15 9.32 11.24
CA SER A 43 -16.36 7.87 11.07
C SER A 43 -15.23 7.19 10.28
N VAL A 44 -14.46 7.94 9.49
CA VAL A 44 -13.35 7.40 8.71
C VAL A 44 -12.14 7.21 9.60
N ARG A 45 -11.76 5.95 9.82
CA ARG A 45 -10.67 5.59 10.73
C ARG A 45 -9.36 5.30 10.01
N GLY A 46 -9.39 5.18 8.70
CA GLY A 46 -8.21 4.96 7.89
C GLY A 46 -8.55 4.89 6.41
N VAL A 47 -7.54 5.00 5.57
CA VAL A 47 -7.67 4.99 4.12
C VAL A 47 -6.66 4.00 3.54
N ILE A 48 -7.10 3.20 2.58
CA ILE A 48 -6.25 2.30 1.80
C ILE A 48 -6.25 2.77 0.35
N LEU A 49 -5.07 2.92 -0.22
CA LEU A 49 -4.88 3.20 -1.65
C LEU A 49 -4.62 1.88 -2.36
N SER A 50 -5.43 1.54 -3.33
CA SER A 50 -5.29 0.28 -4.05
C SER A 50 -4.14 0.30 -5.06
N GLY A 51 -3.89 -0.83 -5.72
CA GLY A 51 -3.04 -0.89 -6.89
C GLY A 51 -3.68 -0.27 -8.12
N SER A 52 -2.94 -0.24 -9.22
CA SER A 52 -3.40 0.27 -10.52
C SER A 52 -2.66 -0.44 -11.63
N PRO A 53 -3.26 -0.58 -12.82
CA PRO A 53 -2.54 -1.06 -14.01
C PRO A 53 -1.58 -0.01 -14.58
N PHE A 54 -1.71 1.26 -14.15
CA PHE A 54 -0.85 2.34 -14.61
C PHE A 54 0.49 2.37 -13.88
N SER A 55 1.51 2.98 -14.51
CA SER A 55 2.72 3.40 -13.84
C SER A 55 2.50 4.81 -13.27
N VAL A 56 3.08 5.11 -12.09
CA VAL A 56 3.07 6.49 -11.54
C VAL A 56 3.77 7.47 -12.47
N ARG A 57 4.60 6.97 -13.39
CA ARG A 57 5.34 7.76 -14.36
C ARG A 57 4.51 8.13 -15.59
N ASP A 58 3.33 7.51 -15.77
CA ASP A 58 2.45 7.82 -16.88
C ASP A 58 1.73 9.14 -16.65
N GLU A 59 1.59 9.95 -17.72
CA GLU A 59 0.86 11.22 -17.64
C GLU A 59 -0.62 11.02 -17.28
N LYS A 60 -1.20 9.91 -17.76
CA LYS A 60 -2.61 9.57 -17.53
C LYS A 60 -2.83 8.78 -16.25
N ALA A 61 -1.79 8.54 -15.45
CA ALA A 61 -1.91 7.78 -14.22
C ALA A 61 -2.82 8.51 -13.21
N PRO A 62 -3.55 7.77 -12.36
CA PRO A 62 -4.33 8.37 -11.28
C PRO A 62 -3.46 9.22 -10.35
N LYS A 63 -3.85 10.48 -10.12
CA LYS A 63 -3.12 11.44 -9.30
C LYS A 63 -4.07 12.13 -8.34
N PRO A 64 -4.55 11.44 -7.29
CA PRO A 64 -5.47 12.05 -6.34
C PRO A 64 -4.77 13.09 -5.47
N ASP A 65 -5.57 14.05 -4.97
CA ASP A 65 -5.10 14.99 -3.97
C ASP A 65 -5.25 14.34 -2.59
N LEU A 66 -4.13 14.07 -1.92
CA LEU A 66 -4.08 13.42 -0.62
C LEU A 66 -3.91 14.40 0.55
N THR A 67 -4.05 15.71 0.33
CA THR A 67 -3.85 16.71 1.40
C THR A 67 -4.75 16.52 2.61
N ALA A 68 -5.98 16.04 2.41
CA ALA A 68 -6.91 15.80 3.49
C ALA A 68 -6.67 14.46 4.22
N ILE A 69 -5.78 13.61 3.69
CA ILE A 69 -5.57 12.24 4.15
C ILE A 69 -4.17 12.07 4.74
N LYS A 70 -3.14 12.35 3.95
CA LYS A 70 -1.74 12.13 4.35
C LYS A 70 -1.37 13.01 5.52
N GLY A 71 -0.87 12.38 6.58
CA GLY A 71 -0.53 13.05 7.83
C GLY A 71 -1.71 13.33 8.75
N ARG A 72 -2.95 13.05 8.33
CA ARG A 72 -4.18 13.30 9.09
C ARG A 72 -4.90 12.03 9.49
N LEU A 73 -4.92 11.04 8.62
CA LEU A 73 -5.55 9.73 8.85
C LEU A 73 -4.53 8.63 8.69
N PRO A 74 -4.70 7.47 9.36
CA PRO A 74 -3.93 6.30 9.03
C PRO A 74 -4.09 5.95 7.55
N LEU A 75 -2.97 5.72 6.86
CA LEU A 75 -2.94 5.55 5.41
C LEU A 75 -2.06 4.36 5.04
N LEU A 76 -2.58 3.47 4.22
CA LEU A 76 -1.84 2.35 3.66
C LEU A 76 -1.91 2.40 2.13
N GLY A 77 -0.76 2.51 1.48
CA GLY A 77 -0.66 2.37 0.03
C GLY A 77 -0.26 0.95 -0.35
N VAL A 78 -1.01 0.34 -1.25
CA VAL A 78 -0.74 -1.03 -1.73
C VAL A 78 -0.29 -0.95 -3.18
N CYS A 79 0.88 -1.49 -3.49
CA CYS A 79 1.48 -1.54 -4.83
C CYS A 79 1.56 -0.15 -5.48
N TYR A 80 0.66 0.20 -6.40
CA TYR A 80 0.61 1.54 -7.00
C TYR A 80 0.49 2.63 -5.92
N GLY A 81 -0.35 2.41 -4.89
CA GLY A 81 -0.51 3.35 -3.79
C GLY A 81 0.81 3.62 -3.07
N ALA A 82 1.62 2.59 -2.83
CA ALA A 82 2.94 2.74 -2.24
C ALA A 82 3.89 3.50 -3.17
N GLN A 83 3.88 3.19 -4.46
CA GLN A 83 4.67 3.89 -5.47
C GLN A 83 4.27 5.36 -5.56
N TYR A 84 2.98 5.65 -5.48
CA TYR A 84 2.47 7.02 -5.46
C TYR A 84 3.03 7.81 -4.26
N LEU A 85 2.97 7.23 -3.06
CA LEU A 85 3.49 7.85 -1.85
C LEU A 85 5.00 8.08 -1.92
N ALA A 86 5.75 7.22 -2.60
CA ALA A 86 7.17 7.43 -2.81
C ALA A 86 7.43 8.50 -3.87
N HIS A 87 6.82 8.36 -5.04
CA HIS A 87 7.13 9.19 -6.22
C HIS A 87 6.72 10.65 -6.05
N PHE A 88 5.49 10.91 -5.58
CA PHE A 88 4.94 12.27 -5.52
C PHE A 88 5.40 13.06 -4.29
N TYR A 89 6.16 12.44 -3.38
CA TYR A 89 6.66 13.12 -2.19
C TYR A 89 8.19 13.15 -2.13
N GLY A 90 8.86 12.94 -3.27
CA GLY A 90 10.29 13.17 -3.43
C GLY A 90 11.16 11.93 -3.61
N GLY A 91 10.57 10.74 -3.65
CA GLY A 91 11.28 9.50 -3.97
C GLY A 91 11.32 9.24 -5.48
N GLU A 92 11.80 8.07 -5.86
CA GLU A 92 11.97 7.68 -7.25
C GLU A 92 11.41 6.29 -7.50
N VAL A 93 10.70 6.15 -8.63
CA VAL A 93 10.16 4.88 -9.13
C VAL A 93 10.67 4.69 -10.56
N GLN A 94 11.22 3.52 -10.83
CA GLN A 94 11.78 3.16 -12.14
C GLN A 94 11.20 1.83 -12.61
N PRO A 95 11.24 1.53 -13.93
CA PRO A 95 10.92 0.20 -14.39
C PRO A 95 11.83 -0.82 -13.73
N ALA A 96 11.24 -1.93 -13.24
CA ALA A 96 12.04 -2.99 -12.65
C ALA A 96 12.89 -3.66 -13.74
N PRO A 97 14.16 -4.07 -13.45
CA PRO A 97 15.01 -4.78 -14.41
C PRO A 97 14.37 -6.07 -14.93
N SER A 98 13.60 -6.73 -14.08
CA SER A 98 12.71 -7.82 -14.44
C SER A 98 11.34 -7.49 -13.86
N ARG A 99 10.27 -7.86 -14.58
CA ARG A 99 8.93 -7.66 -14.06
C ARG A 99 8.74 -8.55 -12.83
N GLU A 100 8.30 -7.94 -11.74
CA GLU A 100 8.15 -8.62 -10.46
C GLU A 100 6.72 -9.11 -10.30
N TYR A 101 6.46 -10.27 -10.91
CA TYR A 101 5.17 -10.96 -10.82
C TYR A 101 5.40 -12.32 -10.17
N GLY A 102 4.52 -12.67 -9.24
CA GLY A 102 4.53 -13.96 -8.59
C GLY A 102 4.98 -13.90 -7.14
N ARG A 103 5.51 -15.02 -6.68
CA ARG A 103 5.86 -15.21 -5.27
C ARG A 103 7.23 -14.63 -4.97
N ALA A 104 7.33 -13.98 -3.81
CA ALA A 104 8.59 -13.49 -3.26
C ALA A 104 8.63 -13.76 -1.76
N MET A 105 9.83 -13.88 -1.20
CA MET A 105 10.00 -14.03 0.25
C MET A 105 10.29 -12.68 0.87
N LEU A 106 9.41 -12.25 1.76
CA LEU A 106 9.51 -10.99 2.49
C LEU A 106 10.30 -11.20 3.77
N THR A 107 11.34 -10.39 3.96
CA THR A 107 12.10 -10.32 5.21
C THR A 107 11.67 -9.07 5.98
N VAL A 108 11.23 -9.25 7.22
CA VAL A 108 10.86 -8.13 8.09
C VAL A 108 12.13 -7.49 8.62
N VAL A 109 12.29 -6.19 8.37
CA VAL A 109 13.46 -5.41 8.80
C VAL A 109 13.19 -4.76 10.17
N GLU A 110 11.97 -4.28 10.38
CA GLU A 110 11.54 -3.62 11.62
C GLU A 110 10.35 -4.37 12.23
N PRO A 111 10.60 -5.45 13.00
CA PRO A 111 9.50 -6.24 13.57
C PRO A 111 8.68 -5.50 14.63
N SER A 112 9.21 -4.41 15.18
CA SER A 112 8.49 -3.57 16.14
C SER A 112 7.50 -2.60 15.48
N ASP A 113 7.54 -2.43 14.15
CA ASP A 113 6.58 -1.57 13.46
C ASP A 113 5.17 -2.15 13.60
N PRO A 114 4.16 -1.31 13.92
CA PRO A 114 2.79 -1.79 14.10
C PRO A 114 2.24 -2.62 12.93
N LEU A 115 2.63 -2.30 11.69
CA LEU A 115 2.17 -3.04 10.52
C LEU A 115 2.80 -4.44 10.44
N MET A 116 4.01 -4.60 10.96
CA MET A 116 4.77 -5.86 10.87
C MET A 116 4.62 -6.75 12.09
N GLN A 117 3.97 -6.30 13.15
CA GLN A 117 3.78 -7.11 14.35
C GLN A 117 2.99 -8.38 14.03
N GLY A 118 3.49 -9.51 14.47
CA GLY A 118 2.87 -10.80 14.23
C GLY A 118 3.15 -11.40 12.85
N VAL A 119 3.85 -10.69 11.97
CA VAL A 119 4.22 -11.21 10.65
C VAL A 119 5.52 -12.04 10.79
N PRO A 120 5.50 -13.33 10.44
CA PRO A 120 6.71 -14.14 10.46
C PRO A 120 7.76 -13.63 9.47
N SER A 121 9.02 -13.87 9.75
CA SER A 121 10.11 -13.51 8.83
C SER A 121 11.02 -14.74 8.63
N PRO A 122 11.22 -15.20 7.39
CA PRO A 122 10.59 -14.71 6.16
C PRO A 122 9.15 -15.22 5.99
N THR A 123 8.38 -14.52 5.15
CA THR A 123 7.04 -14.96 4.76
C THR A 123 6.84 -14.79 3.25
N GLN A 124 5.99 -15.63 2.67
CA GLN A 124 5.70 -15.54 1.24
C GLN A 124 4.67 -14.42 0.96
N VAL A 125 4.99 -13.58 -0.02
CA VAL A 125 4.10 -12.52 -0.49
C VAL A 125 3.93 -12.61 -2.00
N TRP A 126 2.84 -12.02 -2.50
CA TRP A 126 2.56 -11.94 -3.94
C TRP A 126 2.96 -10.58 -4.47
N MET A 127 3.78 -10.57 -5.51
CA MET A 127 4.21 -9.37 -6.23
C MET A 127 3.49 -9.29 -7.57
N SER A 128 3.08 -8.09 -7.97
CA SER A 128 2.43 -7.85 -9.25
C SER A 128 2.67 -6.41 -9.68
N HIS A 129 3.92 -6.09 -10.06
CA HIS A 129 4.27 -4.74 -10.49
C HIS A 129 5.39 -4.74 -11.52
N GLY A 130 5.32 -3.83 -12.49
CA GLY A 130 6.36 -3.64 -13.51
C GLY A 130 7.36 -2.54 -13.15
N ASP A 131 7.03 -1.69 -12.20
CA ASP A 131 7.90 -0.63 -11.67
C ASP A 131 8.34 -1.00 -10.26
N THR A 132 9.47 -0.44 -9.83
CA THR A 132 9.96 -0.63 -8.47
C THR A 132 10.37 0.72 -7.87
N ILE A 133 10.22 0.86 -6.56
CA ILE A 133 10.69 2.03 -5.81
C ILE A 133 12.21 1.90 -5.66
N THR A 134 12.95 2.88 -6.17
CA THR A 134 14.42 2.88 -6.12
C THR A 134 14.98 3.82 -5.07
N SER A 135 14.21 4.82 -4.66
CA SER A 135 14.55 5.68 -3.54
C SER A 135 13.30 6.26 -2.89
N VAL A 136 13.43 6.64 -1.63
CA VAL A 136 12.35 7.24 -0.85
C VAL A 136 12.89 8.50 -0.15
N PRO A 137 11.99 9.44 0.24
CA PRO A 137 12.40 10.59 1.06
C PRO A 137 13.04 10.15 2.39
N ASP A 138 13.85 11.02 2.98
CA ASP A 138 14.59 10.72 4.22
C ASP A 138 13.70 10.35 5.42
N THR A 139 12.44 10.81 5.41
CA THR A 139 11.47 10.49 6.47
C THR A 139 10.83 9.12 6.31
N TYR A 140 11.11 8.42 5.20
CA TYR A 140 10.58 7.08 4.96
C TYR A 140 11.57 6.03 5.43
N ARG A 141 11.11 5.05 6.19
CA ARG A 141 11.95 3.96 6.69
C ARG A 141 11.50 2.62 6.11
N VAL A 142 12.48 1.83 5.67
CA VAL A 142 12.21 0.45 5.22
C VAL A 142 11.85 -0.40 6.43
N ILE A 143 10.71 -1.08 6.36
CA ILE A 143 10.27 -2.00 7.41
C ILE A 143 10.27 -3.45 6.97
N ALA A 144 10.29 -3.70 5.66
CA ALA A 144 10.43 -5.04 5.09
C ALA A 144 11.02 -4.95 3.69
N SER A 145 11.69 -6.03 3.26
CA SER A 145 12.33 -6.10 1.95
C SER A 145 12.24 -7.53 1.38
N THR A 146 12.46 -7.65 0.07
CA THR A 146 12.68 -8.95 -0.58
C THR A 146 14.08 -8.94 -1.18
N GLU A 147 14.53 -10.09 -1.71
CA GLU A 147 15.85 -10.19 -2.36
C GLU A 147 16.01 -9.14 -3.47
N ASP A 148 14.96 -8.94 -4.27
CA ASP A 148 15.00 -8.05 -5.43
C ASP A 148 14.44 -6.66 -5.17
N VAL A 149 13.70 -6.45 -4.05
CA VAL A 149 13.00 -5.20 -3.76
C VAL A 149 13.37 -4.72 -2.36
N ARG A 150 14.21 -3.68 -2.30
CA ARG A 150 14.63 -3.09 -1.03
C ARG A 150 13.45 -2.43 -0.30
N TYR A 151 12.62 -1.71 -1.03
CA TYR A 151 11.49 -0.96 -0.48
C TYR A 151 10.18 -1.74 -0.62
N ALA A 152 10.19 -3.01 -0.20
CA ALA A 152 8.98 -3.83 -0.26
C ALA A 152 7.91 -3.34 0.70
N ALA A 153 8.30 -2.76 1.83
CA ALA A 153 7.41 -2.05 2.74
C ALA A 153 8.16 -0.92 3.41
N PHE A 154 7.48 0.21 3.62
CA PHE A 154 8.06 1.37 4.30
C PHE A 154 7.03 2.03 5.21
N ARG A 155 7.54 2.80 6.16
CA ARG A 155 6.77 3.66 7.05
C ARG A 155 7.21 5.10 6.84
N ILE A 156 6.28 6.04 6.90
CA ILE A 156 6.58 7.48 6.88
C ILE A 156 6.62 7.96 8.33
N GLU A 157 7.78 8.47 8.76
CA GLU A 157 7.94 8.98 10.12
C GLU A 157 7.13 10.26 10.35
N GLY A 158 6.63 10.43 11.56
CA GLY A 158 5.84 11.59 11.94
C GLY A 158 4.37 11.50 11.55
N GLU A 159 3.96 10.45 10.86
CA GLU A 159 2.57 10.20 10.49
C GLU A 159 2.26 8.71 10.51
N ARG A 160 0.98 8.36 10.52
CA ARG A 160 0.54 6.95 10.50
C ARG A 160 0.30 6.51 9.05
N SER A 161 1.37 6.49 8.27
CA SER A 161 1.30 6.17 6.85
C SER A 161 2.34 5.10 6.51
N TRP A 162 1.90 4.11 5.71
CA TRP A 162 2.72 2.98 5.27
C TRP A 162 2.50 2.72 3.79
N GLY A 163 3.49 2.11 3.17
CA GLY A 163 3.37 1.60 1.81
C GLY A 163 3.90 0.18 1.72
N ILE A 164 3.24 -0.66 0.96
CA ILE A 164 3.65 -2.03 0.69
C ILE A 164 3.59 -2.30 -0.82
N GLN A 165 4.63 -2.93 -1.36
CA GLN A 165 4.71 -3.28 -2.77
C GLN A 165 4.00 -4.59 -3.10
N PHE A 166 3.78 -5.43 -2.11
CA PHE A 166 3.13 -6.73 -2.28
C PHE A 166 1.62 -6.63 -2.06
N HIS A 167 0.92 -7.69 -2.42
CA HIS A 167 -0.53 -7.80 -2.30
C HIS A 167 -0.91 -8.78 -1.18
N PRO A 168 -1.13 -8.29 0.07
CA PRO A 168 -1.52 -9.18 1.16
C PRO A 168 -2.93 -9.74 1.01
N GLU A 169 -3.78 -9.08 0.21
CA GLU A 169 -5.17 -9.49 -0.03
C GLU A 169 -5.27 -10.74 -0.89
N VAL A 170 -4.23 -11.08 -1.65
CA VAL A 170 -4.19 -12.25 -2.51
C VAL A 170 -3.83 -13.48 -1.68
N TYR A 171 -4.54 -14.60 -1.88
CA TYR A 171 -4.31 -15.81 -1.05
C TYR A 171 -2.90 -16.39 -1.18
N HIS A 172 -2.17 -16.04 -2.24
CA HIS A 172 -0.75 -16.44 -2.41
C HIS A 172 0.19 -15.76 -1.40
N SER A 173 -0.28 -14.71 -0.71
CA SER A 173 0.43 -14.10 0.42
C SER A 173 0.05 -14.87 1.68
N THR A 174 0.96 -15.70 2.18
CA THR A 174 0.68 -16.71 3.22
C THR A 174 0.13 -16.10 4.51
N ASP A 175 0.67 -14.97 4.93
CA ASP A 175 0.29 -14.29 6.18
C ASP A 175 -0.43 -12.96 5.93
N GLY A 176 -1.15 -12.86 4.81
CA GLY A 176 -1.80 -11.61 4.39
C GLY A 176 -2.85 -11.08 5.35
N ILE A 177 -3.46 -11.95 6.16
CA ILE A 177 -4.48 -11.56 7.15
C ILE A 177 -3.84 -11.04 8.45
N THR A 178 -2.64 -11.49 8.76
CA THR A 178 -1.90 -11.05 9.93
C THR A 178 -1.52 -9.58 9.85
#